data_47b377d4dc6892cdab9917cab4f89cd2
#
_entry.id   47b377d4dc6892cdab9917cab4f89cd2
#
_cell.length_a   1.000
_cell.length_b   1.000
_cell.length_c   1.000
_cell.angle_alpha   90.00
_cell.angle_beta   90.00
_cell.angle_gamma   90.00
#
_symmetry.space_group_name_H-M   'P 1'
#
loop_
_entity.id
_entity.type
_entity.pdbx_description
1 polymer ?
#
loop_
_entity_poly.entity_id
_entity_poly.type
_entity_poly.pdbx_seq_one_letter_code
_entity_poly.pdbx_strand_id
1 'polypeptide(L)'
;DIKRVLAYSTVSQLGYMMLALGVGGWVAGLFHLVTHAFFKSLLFLCSGSVIHACHTNDMRKMGGLLKVMPWTGYTMLVGCLAIIGAGVPFVIGLSGYYSKDSILAQALSFSQANPQHWILFYAVAGGAALTAFYMFRLWFMTFLGQPRDHHIAEHAHESPSVMVAPLVVLAVLAVVAGWTLPGGLGIANLLEQARPAGTVEGMSGGFAFAQTLTFPAEYESHEGALHKTATLTAFATAVGGVLLAAMMYVWKVLSPQVVAGVFRPVYTFLANRWYFDELYDAVFVKPTLGVAGLASGVDRGLIDRFVDGIATLARRLA
;
A
#
# COMPACT_ATOMS: atom_id res chain seq x y z
N ASP A 1 10.11 -8.99 -7.17
CA ASP A 1 10.86 -7.75 -6.93
C ASP A 1 10.37 -7.11 -5.63
N ILE A 2 11.28 -7.01 -4.64
CA ILE A 2 10.96 -6.53 -3.29
C ILE A 2 10.50 -5.06 -3.28
N LYS A 3 11.13 -4.19 -4.09
CA LYS A 3 10.72 -2.77 -4.19
C LYS A 3 9.35 -2.61 -4.83
N ARG A 4 9.05 -3.39 -5.88
CA ARG A 4 7.74 -3.35 -6.54
C ARG A 4 6.61 -3.78 -5.61
N VAL A 5 6.81 -4.84 -4.81
CA VAL A 5 5.82 -5.25 -3.80
C VAL A 5 5.52 -4.10 -2.83
N LEU A 6 6.55 -3.43 -2.31
CA LEU A 6 6.38 -2.31 -1.40
C LEU A 6 5.75 -1.07 -2.07
N ALA A 7 6.08 -0.80 -3.34
CA ALA A 7 5.49 0.31 -4.09
C ALA A 7 3.98 0.10 -4.31
N TYR A 8 3.57 -1.06 -4.83
CA TYR A 8 2.14 -1.38 -4.99
C TYR A 8 1.40 -1.46 -3.65
N SER A 9 2.09 -1.92 -2.60
CA SER A 9 1.58 -1.84 -1.25
C SER A 9 1.31 -0.39 -0.79
N THR A 10 2.15 0.58 -1.20
CA THR A 10 1.88 2.00 -0.91
C THR A 10 0.62 2.48 -1.61
N VAL A 11 0.45 2.18 -2.90
CA VAL A 11 -0.77 2.51 -3.65
C VAL A 11 -2.02 1.93 -2.96
N SER A 12 -1.95 0.67 -2.51
CA SER A 12 -3.03 0.03 -1.77
C SER A 12 -3.36 0.78 -0.46
N GLN A 13 -2.36 1.17 0.33
CA GLN A 13 -2.61 1.90 1.59
C GLN A 13 -3.16 3.31 1.35
N LEU A 14 -2.73 3.99 0.28
CA LEU A 14 -3.36 5.26 -0.14
C LEU A 14 -4.84 5.05 -0.51
N GLY A 15 -5.17 3.94 -1.16
CA GLY A 15 -6.57 3.54 -1.40
C GLY A 15 -7.39 3.41 -0.11
N TYR A 16 -6.82 2.84 0.96
CA TYR A 16 -7.46 2.80 2.29
C TYR A 16 -7.74 4.20 2.85
N MET A 17 -6.77 5.11 2.75
CA MET A 17 -6.91 6.49 3.22
C MET A 17 -8.00 7.23 2.44
N MET A 18 -8.00 7.10 1.11
CA MET A 18 -9.02 7.69 0.25
C MET A 18 -10.41 7.13 0.53
N LEU A 19 -10.53 5.81 0.76
CA LEU A 19 -11.80 5.21 1.14
C LEU A 19 -12.26 5.73 2.50
N ALA A 20 -11.38 5.80 3.50
CA ALA A 20 -11.72 6.33 4.82
C ALA A 20 -12.28 7.75 4.72
N LEU A 21 -11.59 8.64 3.98
CA LEU A 21 -12.08 10.01 3.74
C LEU A 21 -13.41 10.00 3.00
N GLY A 22 -13.56 9.13 1.99
CA GLY A 22 -14.78 9.02 1.19
C GLY A 22 -16.01 8.54 1.97
N VAL A 23 -15.82 7.83 3.09
CA VAL A 23 -16.92 7.39 3.99
C VAL A 23 -17.04 8.27 5.25
N GLY A 24 -16.41 9.44 5.27
CA GLY A 24 -16.49 10.41 6.36
C GLY A 24 -15.47 10.21 7.49
N GLY A 25 -14.55 9.26 7.38
CA GLY A 25 -13.49 8.99 8.37
C GLY A 25 -12.28 9.90 8.20
N TRP A 26 -12.39 11.15 8.58
CA TRP A 26 -11.33 12.14 8.44
C TRP A 26 -10.12 11.82 9.33
N VAL A 27 -10.36 11.55 10.63
CA VAL A 27 -9.28 11.15 11.55
C VAL A 27 -8.72 9.79 11.16
N ALA A 28 -9.58 8.81 10.86
CA ALA A 28 -9.14 7.47 10.46
C ALA A 28 -8.19 7.51 9.25
N GLY A 29 -8.52 8.30 8.22
CA GLY A 29 -7.69 8.46 7.03
C GLY A 29 -6.35 9.13 7.32
N LEU A 30 -6.35 10.26 8.04
CA LEU A 30 -5.12 11.00 8.38
C LEU A 30 -4.28 10.28 9.44
N PHE A 31 -4.90 9.64 10.41
CA PHE A 31 -4.18 8.82 11.38
C PHE A 31 -3.46 7.66 10.71
N HIS A 32 -4.11 7.03 9.73
CA HIS A 32 -3.43 6.01 8.95
C HIS A 32 -2.30 6.59 8.10
N LEU A 33 -2.42 7.79 7.56
CA LEU A 33 -1.34 8.47 6.84
C LEU A 33 -0.09 8.65 7.71
N VAL A 34 -0.25 9.10 8.95
CA VAL A 34 0.87 9.32 9.87
C VAL A 34 1.51 7.99 10.29
N THR A 35 0.72 7.01 10.72
CA THR A 35 1.26 5.69 11.10
C THR A 35 1.90 4.97 9.92
N HIS A 36 1.30 5.11 8.73
CA HIS A 36 1.82 4.58 7.47
C HIS A 36 3.19 5.16 7.13
N ALA A 37 3.42 6.44 7.36
CA ALA A 37 4.72 7.06 7.09
C ALA A 37 5.86 6.34 7.85
N PHE A 38 5.66 5.97 9.11
CA PHE A 38 6.68 5.29 9.91
C PHE A 38 6.94 3.86 9.43
N PHE A 39 5.93 3.01 9.36
CA PHE A 39 6.18 1.62 8.98
C PHE A 39 6.52 1.47 7.49
N LYS A 40 6.11 2.40 6.63
CA LYS A 40 6.44 2.35 5.21
C LYS A 40 7.88 2.76 4.95
N SER A 41 8.34 3.85 5.59
CA SER A 41 9.74 4.25 5.53
C SER A 41 10.64 3.13 6.07
N LEU A 42 10.26 2.51 7.19
CA LEU A 42 10.95 1.34 7.73
C LEU A 42 11.08 0.21 6.70
N LEU A 43 9.97 -0.20 6.10
CA LEU A 43 9.96 -1.29 5.12
C LEU A 43 10.81 -1.00 3.88
N PHE A 44 10.77 0.24 3.37
CA PHE A 44 11.60 0.63 2.24
C PHE A 44 13.07 0.71 2.58
N LEU A 45 13.44 1.24 3.74
CA LEU A 45 14.84 1.27 4.18
C LEU A 45 15.37 -0.15 4.44
N CYS A 46 14.59 -1.03 5.07
CA CYS A 46 14.95 -2.44 5.21
C CYS A 46 15.16 -3.11 3.85
N SER A 47 14.28 -2.84 2.87
CA SER A 47 14.48 -3.37 1.52
C SER A 47 15.75 -2.82 0.87
N GLY A 48 16.10 -1.56 1.13
CA GLY A 48 17.37 -0.97 0.71
C GLY A 48 18.57 -1.72 1.30
N SER A 49 18.55 -2.01 2.60
CA SER A 49 19.59 -2.81 3.28
C SER A 49 19.71 -4.21 2.68
N VAL A 50 18.58 -4.90 2.43
CA VAL A 50 18.59 -6.22 1.78
C VAL A 50 19.20 -6.17 0.37
N ILE A 51 18.82 -5.17 -0.42
CA ILE A 51 19.34 -5.02 -1.79
C ILE A 51 20.82 -4.67 -1.77
N HIS A 52 21.26 -3.85 -0.82
CA HIS A 52 22.67 -3.52 -0.65
C HIS A 52 23.51 -4.78 -0.37
N ALA A 53 23.01 -5.67 0.49
CA ALA A 53 23.70 -6.91 0.82
C ALA A 53 23.62 -7.98 -0.28
N CYS A 54 22.50 -8.06 -1.00
CA CYS A 54 22.24 -9.12 -1.99
C CYS A 54 22.54 -8.72 -3.42
N HIS A 55 22.74 -7.44 -3.71
CA HIS A 55 22.92 -6.87 -5.06
C HIS A 55 21.83 -7.27 -6.06
N THR A 56 20.62 -7.61 -5.58
CA THR A 56 19.45 -7.98 -6.38
C THR A 56 18.16 -7.56 -5.75
N ASN A 57 17.13 -7.25 -6.57
CA ASN A 57 15.77 -6.99 -6.13
C ASN A 57 14.88 -8.25 -6.15
N ASP A 58 15.37 -9.36 -6.74
CA ASP A 58 14.57 -10.57 -6.96
C ASP A 58 14.55 -11.46 -5.72
N MET A 59 13.44 -11.45 -4.99
CA MET A 59 13.23 -12.29 -3.81
C MET A 59 13.32 -13.79 -4.08
N ARG A 60 13.20 -14.23 -5.35
CA ARG A 60 13.32 -15.66 -5.72
C ARG A 60 14.75 -16.17 -5.61
N LYS A 61 15.73 -15.26 -5.59
CA LYS A 61 17.15 -15.55 -5.39
C LYS A 61 17.58 -15.44 -3.92
N MET A 62 16.74 -14.84 -3.07
CA MET A 62 17.01 -14.64 -1.64
C MET A 62 16.56 -15.86 -0.84
N GLY A 63 16.72 -15.82 0.48
CA GLY A 63 16.29 -16.80 1.47
C GLY A 63 17.31 -16.97 2.59
N GLY A 64 16.83 -17.28 3.80
CA GLY A 64 17.69 -17.53 4.97
C GLY A 64 18.46 -16.31 5.49
N LEU A 65 18.17 -15.10 5.02
CA LEU A 65 18.92 -13.89 5.37
C LEU A 65 18.81 -13.49 6.84
N LEU A 66 17.84 -14.01 7.58
CA LEU A 66 17.67 -13.67 9.00
C LEU A 66 18.91 -14.02 9.85
N LYS A 67 19.68 -15.03 9.44
CA LYS A 67 20.89 -15.47 10.16
C LYS A 67 22.05 -14.50 9.99
N VAL A 68 22.15 -13.84 8.84
CA VAL A 68 23.24 -12.95 8.47
C VAL A 68 22.88 -11.47 8.60
N MET A 69 21.59 -11.15 8.56
CA MET A 69 21.05 -9.79 8.68
C MET A 69 19.93 -9.73 9.77
N PRO A 70 20.22 -10.05 11.03
CA PRO A 70 19.19 -10.13 12.07
C PRO A 70 18.53 -8.78 12.37
N TRP A 71 19.27 -7.69 12.45
CA TRP A 71 18.71 -6.36 12.71
C TRP A 71 17.76 -5.91 11.60
N THR A 72 18.20 -6.03 10.36
CA THR A 72 17.36 -5.72 9.20
C THR A 72 16.13 -6.65 9.16
N GLY A 73 16.30 -7.95 9.44
CA GLY A 73 15.22 -8.93 9.40
C GLY A 73 14.15 -8.70 10.46
N TYR A 74 14.54 -8.42 11.71
CA TYR A 74 13.59 -8.16 12.80
C TYR A 74 12.92 -6.79 12.68
N THR A 75 13.64 -5.75 12.29
CA THR A 75 13.02 -4.43 12.06
C THR A 75 12.04 -4.47 10.89
N MET A 76 12.35 -5.22 9.84
CA MET A 76 11.40 -5.45 8.75
C MET A 76 10.18 -6.26 9.19
N LEU A 77 10.35 -7.24 10.10
CA LEU A 77 9.22 -7.96 10.69
C LEU A 77 8.30 -7.02 11.48
N VAL A 78 8.85 -6.11 12.27
CA VAL A 78 8.07 -5.07 12.96
C VAL A 78 7.27 -4.23 11.96
N GLY A 79 7.90 -3.81 10.86
CA GLY A 79 7.20 -3.10 9.79
C GLY A 79 6.08 -3.93 9.14
N CYS A 80 6.30 -5.24 8.91
CA CYS A 80 5.28 -6.16 8.41
C CYS A 80 4.13 -6.34 9.41
N LEU A 81 4.42 -6.47 10.69
CA LEU A 81 3.43 -6.56 11.75
C LEU A 81 2.63 -5.26 11.89
N ALA A 82 3.29 -4.11 11.79
CA ALA A 82 2.62 -2.82 11.84
C ALA A 82 1.66 -2.63 10.65
N ILE A 83 2.11 -2.88 9.42
CA ILE A 83 1.25 -2.67 8.23
C ILE A 83 0.05 -3.60 8.17
N ILE A 84 0.12 -4.81 8.72
CA ILE A 84 -1.06 -5.71 8.78
C ILE A 84 -2.03 -5.35 9.91
N GLY A 85 -1.63 -4.45 10.80
CA GLY A 85 -2.40 -4.11 11.99
C GLY A 85 -2.33 -5.18 13.08
N ALA A 86 -1.13 -5.75 13.31
CA ALA A 86 -0.96 -6.78 14.32
C ALA A 86 -1.20 -6.22 15.72
N GLY A 87 -1.97 -6.96 16.51
CA GLY A 87 -2.29 -6.64 17.90
C GLY A 87 -3.13 -7.73 18.55
N VAL A 88 -3.32 -7.59 19.85
CA VAL A 88 -4.28 -8.40 20.59
C VAL A 88 -5.59 -7.61 20.67
N PRO A 89 -6.69 -8.12 20.10
CA PRO A 89 -7.96 -7.40 20.06
C PRO A 89 -8.34 -6.85 21.43
N PHE A 90 -8.70 -5.58 21.49
CA PHE A 90 -9.14 -4.84 22.69
C PHE A 90 -8.09 -4.67 23.80
N VAL A 91 -6.81 -5.04 23.56
CA VAL A 91 -5.74 -4.95 24.56
C VAL A 91 -4.67 -3.99 24.09
N ILE A 92 -3.88 -4.38 23.09
CA ILE A 92 -2.75 -3.59 22.60
C ILE A 92 -2.37 -4.03 21.18
N GLY A 93 -1.89 -3.10 20.37
CA GLY A 93 -1.39 -3.38 19.03
C GLY A 93 -0.28 -2.42 18.61
N LEU A 94 0.28 -2.68 17.43
CA LEU A 94 1.20 -1.78 16.77
C LEU A 94 0.43 -0.61 16.16
N SER A 95 1.12 0.40 15.69
CA SER A 95 0.48 1.64 15.20
C SER A 95 -0.59 1.41 14.11
N GLY A 96 -0.33 0.47 13.19
CA GLY A 96 -1.29 0.10 12.15
C GLY A 96 -2.53 -0.64 12.66
N TYR A 97 -2.49 -1.26 13.83
CA TYR A 97 -3.65 -1.86 14.46
C TYR A 97 -4.72 -0.80 14.70
N TYR A 98 -4.39 0.27 15.39
CA TYR A 98 -5.34 1.34 15.72
C TYR A 98 -5.85 2.07 14.47
N SER A 99 -4.95 2.42 13.56
CA SER A 99 -5.33 3.19 12.37
C SER A 99 -6.14 2.39 11.35
N LYS A 100 -5.86 1.10 11.16
CA LYS A 100 -6.67 0.24 10.27
C LYS A 100 -8.01 -0.13 10.88
N ASP A 101 -8.03 -0.39 12.19
CA ASP A 101 -9.25 -0.67 12.90
C ASP A 101 -10.25 0.51 12.78
N SER A 102 -9.75 1.74 12.93
CA SER A 102 -10.54 2.95 12.70
C SER A 102 -11.13 3.03 11.29
N ILE A 103 -10.34 2.69 10.26
CA ILE A 103 -10.83 2.67 8.88
C ILE A 103 -11.91 1.61 8.67
N LEU A 104 -11.69 0.38 9.20
CA LEU A 104 -12.69 -0.69 9.09
C LEU A 104 -13.97 -0.36 9.84
N ALA A 105 -13.86 0.21 11.06
CA ALA A 105 -15.00 0.61 11.85
C ALA A 105 -15.83 1.68 11.12
N GLN A 106 -15.20 2.69 10.56
CA GLN A 106 -15.88 3.73 9.79
C GLN A 106 -16.53 3.19 8.52
N ALA A 107 -15.83 2.31 7.78
CA ALA A 107 -16.38 1.67 6.58
C ALA A 107 -17.58 0.77 6.92
N LEU A 108 -17.55 0.07 8.04
CA LEU A 108 -18.67 -0.76 8.52
C LEU A 108 -19.87 0.11 8.91
N SER A 109 -19.64 1.17 9.68
CA SER A 109 -20.67 2.12 10.10
C SER A 109 -21.35 2.77 8.88
N PHE A 110 -20.55 3.24 7.90
CA PHE A 110 -21.07 3.78 6.65
C PHE A 110 -21.88 2.75 5.86
N SER A 111 -21.41 1.51 5.78
CA SER A 111 -22.12 0.44 5.06
C SER A 111 -23.43 0.04 5.73
N GLN A 112 -23.54 0.17 7.03
CA GLN A 112 -24.82 -0.04 7.76
C GLN A 112 -25.81 1.10 7.53
N ALA A 113 -25.33 2.34 7.52
CA ALA A 113 -26.16 3.51 7.20
C ALA A 113 -26.58 3.54 5.71
N ASN A 114 -25.78 2.95 4.83
CA ASN A 114 -26.00 2.92 3.39
C ASN A 114 -25.86 1.47 2.84
N PRO A 115 -26.85 0.59 3.02
CA PRO A 115 -26.74 -0.84 2.70
C PRO A 115 -26.40 -1.15 1.24
N GLN A 116 -26.74 -0.26 0.29
CA GLN A 116 -26.38 -0.39 -1.13
C GLN A 116 -24.87 -0.31 -1.37
N HIS A 117 -24.09 0.20 -0.42
CA HIS A 117 -22.63 0.37 -0.51
C HIS A 117 -21.84 -0.62 0.36
N TRP A 118 -22.44 -1.75 0.74
CA TRP A 118 -21.82 -2.80 1.55
C TRP A 118 -20.45 -3.28 1.03
N ILE A 119 -20.25 -3.19 -0.28
CA ILE A 119 -19.02 -3.60 -0.95
C ILE A 119 -17.77 -2.87 -0.41
N LEU A 120 -17.93 -1.62 0.09
CA LEU A 120 -16.81 -0.83 0.60
C LEU A 120 -16.17 -1.48 1.83
N PHE A 121 -16.98 -1.97 2.77
CA PHE A 121 -16.46 -2.69 3.94
C PHE A 121 -15.72 -3.98 3.55
N TYR A 122 -16.32 -4.79 2.68
CA TYR A 122 -15.68 -6.05 2.24
C TYR A 122 -14.44 -5.83 1.39
N ALA A 123 -14.39 -4.74 0.62
CA ALA A 123 -13.19 -4.36 -0.14
C ALA A 123 -12.03 -4.02 0.79
N VAL A 124 -12.29 -3.26 1.87
CA VAL A 124 -11.28 -2.94 2.90
C VAL A 124 -10.84 -4.21 3.63
N ALA A 125 -11.77 -5.03 4.11
CA ALA A 125 -11.46 -6.28 4.82
C ALA A 125 -10.69 -7.26 3.94
N GLY A 126 -11.11 -7.47 2.69
CA GLY A 126 -10.40 -8.31 1.72
C GLY A 126 -9.01 -7.79 1.38
N GLY A 127 -8.87 -6.48 1.21
CA GLY A 127 -7.59 -5.83 1.04
C GLY A 127 -6.65 -6.02 2.24
N ALA A 128 -7.20 -6.04 3.48
CA ALA A 128 -6.41 -6.32 4.68
C ALA A 128 -5.84 -7.74 4.67
N ALA A 129 -6.65 -8.74 4.31
CA ALA A 129 -6.20 -10.12 4.16
C ALA A 129 -5.11 -10.26 3.09
N LEU A 130 -5.30 -9.61 1.93
CA LEU A 130 -4.30 -9.59 0.87
C LEU A 130 -3.01 -8.90 1.33
N THR A 131 -3.12 -7.79 2.10
CA THR A 131 -1.95 -7.10 2.66
C THR A 131 -1.15 -8.02 3.58
N ALA A 132 -1.82 -8.73 4.48
CA ALA A 132 -1.18 -9.68 5.38
C ALA A 132 -0.49 -10.80 4.60
N PHE A 133 -1.16 -11.35 3.59
CA PHE A 133 -0.61 -12.41 2.75
C PHE A 133 0.67 -11.96 2.01
N TYR A 134 0.63 -10.86 1.24
CA TYR A 134 1.80 -10.49 0.44
C TYR A 134 2.97 -9.94 1.25
N MET A 135 2.71 -9.28 2.39
CA MET A 135 3.78 -8.79 3.26
C MET A 135 4.52 -9.94 3.94
N PHE A 136 3.79 -10.94 4.43
CA PHE A 136 4.43 -12.12 5.02
C PHE A 136 5.05 -13.04 3.96
N ARG A 137 4.45 -13.14 2.75
CA ARG A 137 5.13 -13.78 1.61
C ARG A 137 6.49 -13.13 1.34
N LEU A 138 6.57 -11.79 1.32
CA LEU A 138 7.82 -11.05 1.13
C LEU A 138 8.81 -11.39 2.23
N TRP A 139 8.40 -11.31 3.50
CA TRP A 139 9.28 -11.57 4.63
C TRP A 139 9.75 -13.03 4.69
N PHE A 140 8.86 -13.99 4.51
CA PHE A 140 9.21 -15.42 4.49
C PHE A 140 10.16 -15.77 3.34
N MET A 141 9.93 -15.23 2.15
CA MET A 141 10.80 -15.48 1.00
C MET A 141 12.19 -14.87 1.14
N THR A 142 12.31 -13.76 1.85
CA THR A 142 13.58 -13.03 1.99
C THR A 142 14.39 -13.56 3.16
N PHE A 143 13.77 -13.74 4.32
CA PHE A 143 14.48 -13.97 5.57
C PHE A 143 14.44 -15.42 6.06
N LEU A 144 13.43 -16.21 5.69
CA LEU A 144 13.31 -17.60 6.14
C LEU A 144 13.75 -18.60 5.06
N GLY A 145 13.78 -19.87 5.49
CA GLY A 145 14.13 -21.01 4.64
C GLY A 145 15.64 -21.13 4.40
N GLN A 146 15.98 -21.83 3.32
CA GLN A 146 17.36 -22.01 2.88
C GLN A 146 17.69 -20.95 1.82
N PRO A 147 18.96 -20.52 1.74
CA PRO A 147 19.45 -19.70 0.64
C PRO A 147 19.13 -20.38 -0.71
N ARG A 148 18.57 -19.62 -1.64
CA ARG A 148 18.26 -20.12 -2.99
C ARG A 148 19.39 -19.89 -3.98
N ASP A 149 20.21 -18.86 -3.71
CA ASP A 149 21.45 -18.57 -4.42
C ASP A 149 22.57 -18.52 -3.39
N HIS A 150 23.47 -19.51 -3.44
CA HIS A 150 24.58 -19.66 -2.49
C HIS A 150 25.56 -18.50 -2.59
N HIS A 151 25.83 -18.01 -3.79
CA HIS A 151 26.74 -16.89 -3.99
C HIS A 151 26.24 -15.62 -3.29
N ILE A 152 24.93 -15.35 -3.35
CA ILE A 152 24.34 -14.20 -2.64
C ILE A 152 24.45 -14.41 -1.12
N ALA A 153 24.17 -15.60 -0.64
CA ALA A 153 24.18 -15.89 0.80
C ALA A 153 25.57 -15.80 1.43
N GLU A 154 26.61 -16.18 0.70
CA GLU A 154 28.01 -16.13 1.18
C GLU A 154 28.52 -14.69 1.32
N HIS A 155 28.05 -13.78 0.46
CA HIS A 155 28.50 -12.38 0.47
C HIS A 155 27.56 -11.45 1.26
N ALA A 156 26.36 -11.91 1.58
CA ALA A 156 25.40 -11.12 2.34
C ALA A 156 25.90 -10.88 3.78
N HIS A 157 25.80 -9.65 4.25
CA HIS A 157 26.20 -9.24 5.60
C HIS A 157 25.24 -8.16 6.10
N GLU A 158 25.20 -7.96 7.41
CA GLU A 158 24.38 -6.91 8.01
C GLU A 158 24.87 -5.53 7.57
N SER A 159 23.94 -4.63 7.40
CA SER A 159 24.23 -3.24 7.07
C SER A 159 24.99 -2.54 8.20
N PRO A 160 25.84 -1.54 7.90
CA PRO A 160 26.57 -0.78 8.92
C PRO A 160 25.61 -0.07 9.87
N SER A 161 26.08 0.24 11.08
CA SER A 161 25.26 0.84 12.16
C SER A 161 24.55 2.13 11.75
N VAL A 162 25.17 2.92 10.87
CA VAL A 162 24.56 4.15 10.31
C VAL A 162 23.28 3.86 9.52
N MET A 163 23.16 2.70 8.88
CA MET A 163 21.96 2.26 8.20
C MET A 163 20.98 1.58 9.15
N VAL A 164 21.47 0.79 10.12
CA VAL A 164 20.64 0.05 11.08
C VAL A 164 19.96 0.98 12.09
N ALA A 165 20.65 2.02 12.57
CA ALA A 165 20.08 2.92 13.58
C ALA A 165 18.75 3.57 13.16
N PRO A 166 18.58 4.12 11.94
CA PRO A 166 17.29 4.61 11.47
C PRO A 166 16.21 3.53 11.42
N LEU A 167 16.57 2.26 11.10
CA LEU A 167 15.61 1.15 11.08
C LEU A 167 15.05 0.89 12.48
N VAL A 168 15.91 0.90 13.50
CA VAL A 168 15.49 0.69 14.89
C VAL A 168 14.59 1.84 15.36
N VAL A 169 14.95 3.10 15.08
CA VAL A 169 14.12 4.26 15.43
C VAL A 169 12.74 4.18 14.76
N LEU A 170 12.69 3.89 13.48
CA LEU A 170 11.42 3.75 12.77
C LEU A 170 10.61 2.53 13.23
N ALA A 171 11.28 1.44 13.64
CA ALA A 171 10.61 0.28 14.22
C ALA A 171 9.94 0.63 15.56
N VAL A 172 10.60 1.38 16.43
CA VAL A 172 9.99 1.89 17.66
C VAL A 172 8.81 2.77 17.36
N LEU A 173 8.93 3.73 16.43
CA LEU A 173 7.80 4.60 16.03
C LEU A 173 6.66 3.79 15.39
N ALA A 174 6.95 2.77 14.60
CA ALA A 174 5.94 1.88 14.03
C ALA A 174 5.17 1.07 15.10
N VAL A 175 5.75 0.88 16.27
CA VAL A 175 5.06 0.27 17.43
C VAL A 175 4.21 1.29 18.17
N VAL A 176 4.80 2.42 18.59
CA VAL A 176 4.19 3.32 19.59
C VAL A 176 3.35 4.44 19.03
N ALA A 177 3.50 4.80 17.75
CA ALA A 177 2.83 5.97 17.16
C ALA A 177 1.28 5.84 17.10
N GLY A 178 0.75 4.64 17.32
CA GLY A 178 -0.69 4.42 17.44
C GLY A 178 -1.24 4.59 18.85
N TRP A 179 -0.39 4.68 19.86
CA TRP A 179 -0.79 4.68 21.24
C TRP A 179 -1.27 6.06 21.70
N THR A 180 -2.27 6.04 22.58
CA THR A 180 -2.68 7.25 23.33
C THR A 180 -2.06 7.18 24.71
N LEU A 181 -1.22 8.16 25.03
CA LEU A 181 -0.54 8.27 26.32
C LEU A 181 -1.51 8.80 27.40
N PRO A 182 -1.21 8.57 28.69
CA PRO A 182 -1.97 9.17 29.79
C PRO A 182 -2.08 10.71 29.62
N GLY A 183 -3.27 11.25 29.84
CA GLY A 183 -3.55 12.67 29.59
C GLY A 183 -4.07 12.98 28.19
N GLY A 184 -4.38 11.95 27.38
CA GLY A 184 -4.98 12.13 26.06
C GLY A 184 -3.99 12.54 24.95
N LEU A 185 -2.69 12.48 25.22
CA LEU A 185 -1.67 12.73 24.21
C LEU A 185 -1.56 11.55 23.25
N GLY A 186 -2.08 11.70 22.05
CA GLY A 186 -2.02 10.71 20.96
C GLY A 186 -2.24 11.38 19.61
N ILE A 187 -1.71 10.78 18.56
CA ILE A 187 -1.81 11.33 17.19
C ILE A 187 -3.27 11.45 16.77
N ALA A 188 -4.11 10.46 17.09
CA ALA A 188 -5.53 10.50 16.77
C ALA A 188 -6.24 11.70 17.44
N ASN A 189 -5.94 11.96 18.73
CA ASN A 189 -6.52 13.08 19.46
C ASN A 189 -6.03 14.45 18.95
N LEU A 190 -4.76 14.55 18.55
CA LEU A 190 -4.23 15.78 17.95
C LEU A 190 -4.88 16.05 16.59
N LEU A 191 -5.13 15.01 15.80
CA LEU A 191 -5.83 15.15 14.54
C LEU A 191 -7.29 15.57 14.77
N GLU A 192 -7.99 14.99 15.76
CA GLU A 192 -9.35 15.38 16.08
C GLU A 192 -9.44 16.88 16.48
N GLN A 193 -8.49 17.38 17.28
CA GLN A 193 -8.41 18.80 17.62
C GLN A 193 -8.15 19.70 16.40
N ALA A 194 -7.48 19.19 15.38
CA ALA A 194 -7.19 19.91 14.14
C ALA A 194 -8.28 19.77 13.08
N ARG A 195 -9.38 19.06 13.37
CA ARG A 195 -10.49 18.83 12.44
C ARG A 195 -11.08 20.18 11.98
N PRO A 196 -11.20 20.42 10.66
CA PRO A 196 -11.80 21.64 10.15
C PRO A 196 -13.29 21.73 10.55
N ALA A 197 -13.75 22.94 10.88
CA ALA A 197 -15.16 23.19 11.17
C ALA A 197 -16.04 22.78 9.97
N GLY A 198 -17.16 22.12 10.23
CA GLY A 198 -18.10 21.65 9.20
C GLY A 198 -17.80 20.25 8.63
N THR A 199 -16.74 19.56 9.10
CA THR A 199 -16.48 18.15 8.73
C THR A 199 -17.08 17.16 9.73
N VAL A 200 -17.78 17.61 10.74
CA VAL A 200 -18.18 16.82 11.93
C VAL A 200 -19.52 16.11 11.72
N GLU A 201 -20.46 16.68 10.99
CA GLU A 201 -21.79 16.10 10.85
C GLU A 201 -22.33 16.30 9.44
N GLY A 202 -22.78 15.19 8.86
CA GLY A 202 -23.67 15.16 7.71
C GLY A 202 -23.28 16.16 6.62
N MET A 203 -22.21 15.91 5.90
CA MET A 203 -21.98 16.64 4.66
C MET A 203 -23.17 16.35 3.72
N SER A 204 -24.22 17.13 3.86
CA SER A 204 -25.16 17.39 2.77
C SER A 204 -24.38 18.16 1.70
N GLY A 205 -23.49 17.43 1.02
CA GLY A 205 -22.50 18.00 0.13
C GLY A 205 -23.13 18.50 -1.15
N GLY A 206 -22.51 19.46 -1.79
CA GLY A 206 -22.97 20.13 -3.01
C GLY A 206 -23.06 19.27 -4.29
N PHE A 207 -23.04 17.94 -4.19
CA PHE A 207 -23.28 17.03 -5.32
C PHE A 207 -24.61 16.30 -5.09
N ALA A 208 -25.48 16.28 -6.10
CA ALA A 208 -26.81 15.70 -6.01
C ALA A 208 -26.83 14.24 -5.51
N PHE A 209 -25.83 13.43 -5.86
CA PHE A 209 -25.73 12.05 -5.39
C PHE A 209 -25.34 11.92 -3.91
N ALA A 210 -24.63 12.90 -3.36
CA ALA A 210 -24.22 12.89 -1.94
C ALA A 210 -25.38 13.20 -1.00
N GLN A 211 -26.47 13.82 -1.50
CA GLN A 211 -27.68 14.09 -0.70
C GLN A 211 -28.46 12.81 -0.34
N THR A 212 -28.20 11.70 -1.03
CA THR A 212 -28.82 10.40 -0.76
C THR A 212 -28.01 9.54 0.19
N LEU A 213 -26.82 9.98 0.60
CA LEU A 213 -25.90 9.23 1.46
C LEU A 213 -25.99 9.74 2.90
N THR A 214 -26.00 8.80 3.84
CA THR A 214 -25.92 9.08 5.26
C THR A 214 -24.49 8.85 5.73
N PHE A 215 -23.83 9.90 6.24
CA PHE A 215 -22.51 9.80 6.82
C PHE A 215 -22.63 9.71 8.35
N PRO A 216 -22.36 8.54 8.96
CA PRO A 216 -22.36 8.41 10.40
C PRO A 216 -21.18 9.21 10.98
N ALA A 217 -21.38 9.77 12.18
CA ALA A 217 -20.31 10.43 12.90
C ALA A 217 -19.15 9.47 13.16
N GLU A 218 -17.91 9.93 12.93
CA GLU A 218 -16.73 9.08 13.09
C GLU A 218 -16.56 8.56 14.51
N TYR A 219 -16.97 9.35 15.50
CA TYR A 219 -16.93 8.97 16.91
C TYR A 219 -17.81 7.75 17.23
N GLU A 220 -19.01 7.65 16.64
CA GLU A 220 -19.94 6.55 16.88
C GLU A 220 -19.43 5.20 16.36
N SER A 221 -18.54 5.21 15.37
CA SER A 221 -17.96 3.99 14.81
C SER A 221 -17.01 3.25 15.76
N HIS A 222 -16.53 3.92 16.80
CA HIS A 222 -15.57 3.37 17.77
C HIS A 222 -16.22 2.77 19.01
N GLU A 223 -17.54 2.82 19.16
CA GLU A 223 -18.24 2.28 20.32
C GLU A 223 -19.16 1.09 19.98
N GLY A 224 -19.31 0.21 20.95
CA GLY A 224 -20.31 -0.86 20.92
C GLY A 224 -20.01 -2.05 20.01
N ALA A 225 -21.08 -2.67 19.49
CA ALA A 225 -21.02 -3.91 18.72
C ALA A 225 -20.34 -3.73 17.35
N LEU A 226 -20.43 -2.55 16.74
CA LEU A 226 -19.81 -2.22 15.48
C LEU A 226 -18.28 -2.27 15.56
N HIS A 227 -17.71 -1.61 16.55
CA HIS A 227 -16.27 -1.62 16.78
C HIS A 227 -15.76 -3.04 17.03
N LYS A 228 -16.47 -3.83 17.86
CA LYS A 228 -16.12 -5.23 18.10
C LYS A 228 -16.08 -6.04 16.79
N THR A 229 -17.07 -5.86 15.92
CA THR A 229 -17.14 -6.56 14.63
C THR A 229 -16.00 -6.13 13.71
N ALA A 230 -15.69 -4.84 13.64
CA ALA A 230 -14.60 -4.31 12.83
C ALA A 230 -13.24 -4.85 13.30
N THR A 231 -12.97 -4.77 14.62
CA THR A 231 -11.71 -5.25 15.23
C THR A 231 -11.52 -6.76 15.05
N LEU A 232 -12.57 -7.56 15.25
CA LEU A 232 -12.49 -9.00 15.03
C LEU A 232 -12.29 -9.33 13.54
N THR A 233 -12.89 -8.58 12.62
CA THR A 233 -12.69 -8.72 11.18
C THR A 233 -11.25 -8.36 10.79
N ALA A 234 -10.72 -7.26 11.33
CA ALA A 234 -9.32 -6.85 11.13
C ALA A 234 -8.35 -7.95 11.60
N PHE A 235 -8.57 -8.47 12.81
CA PHE A 235 -7.75 -9.54 13.37
C PHE A 235 -7.85 -10.83 12.54
N ALA A 236 -9.05 -11.27 12.20
CA ALA A 236 -9.27 -12.50 11.42
C ALA A 236 -8.63 -12.42 10.03
N THR A 237 -8.75 -11.26 9.35
CA THR A 237 -8.14 -11.04 8.03
C THR A 237 -6.61 -10.99 8.11
N ALA A 238 -6.05 -10.34 9.14
CA ALA A 238 -4.61 -10.32 9.37
C ALA A 238 -4.06 -11.72 9.64
N VAL A 239 -4.64 -12.44 10.60
CA VAL A 239 -4.22 -13.82 10.94
C VAL A 239 -4.42 -14.76 9.75
N GLY A 240 -5.56 -14.72 9.09
CA GLY A 240 -5.86 -15.56 7.92
C GLY A 240 -4.86 -15.35 6.78
N GLY A 241 -4.51 -14.09 6.49
CA GLY A 241 -3.52 -13.76 5.46
C GLY A 241 -2.12 -14.26 5.80
N VAL A 242 -1.69 -14.10 7.07
CA VAL A 242 -0.39 -14.61 7.55
C VAL A 242 -0.35 -16.15 7.50
N LEU A 243 -1.39 -16.82 7.98
CA LEU A 243 -1.48 -18.27 7.96
C LEU A 243 -1.44 -18.81 6.53
N LEU A 244 -2.17 -18.21 5.59
CA LEU A 244 -2.14 -18.60 4.19
C LEU A 244 -0.72 -18.44 3.60
N ALA A 245 -0.04 -17.34 3.91
CA ALA A 245 1.35 -17.14 3.50
C ALA A 245 2.28 -18.20 4.11
N ALA A 246 2.12 -18.54 5.40
CA ALA A 246 2.92 -19.56 6.07
C ALA A 246 2.67 -20.96 5.47
N MET A 247 1.42 -21.31 5.17
CA MET A 247 1.07 -22.59 4.51
C MET A 247 1.75 -22.74 3.15
N MET A 248 1.90 -21.63 2.40
CA MET A 248 2.50 -21.67 1.06
C MET A 248 4.04 -21.59 1.10
N TYR A 249 4.62 -20.77 1.97
CA TYR A 249 6.05 -20.41 1.87
C TYR A 249 6.92 -20.98 3.01
N VAL A 250 6.34 -21.30 4.17
CA VAL A 250 7.05 -21.89 5.31
C VAL A 250 6.79 -23.38 5.38
N TRP A 251 5.54 -23.78 5.57
CA TRP A 251 5.16 -25.18 5.72
C TRP A 251 5.07 -25.94 4.40
N LYS A 252 4.92 -25.21 3.27
CA LYS A 252 4.85 -25.75 1.90
C LYS A 252 3.74 -26.79 1.72
N VAL A 253 2.66 -26.70 2.50
CA VAL A 253 1.46 -27.55 2.38
C VAL A 253 0.69 -27.21 1.11
N LEU A 254 0.64 -25.93 0.73
CA LEU A 254 0.03 -25.46 -0.49
C LEU A 254 1.12 -25.01 -1.48
N SER A 255 1.13 -25.62 -2.65
CA SER A 255 2.05 -25.21 -3.72
C SER A 255 1.54 -23.96 -4.44
N PRO A 256 2.31 -22.85 -4.47
CA PRO A 256 1.94 -21.65 -5.21
C PRO A 256 1.68 -21.92 -6.69
N GLN A 257 2.41 -22.88 -7.30
CA GLN A 257 2.26 -23.26 -8.71
C GLN A 257 0.92 -23.94 -8.98
N VAL A 258 0.48 -24.81 -8.09
CA VAL A 258 -0.83 -25.48 -8.19
C VAL A 258 -1.95 -24.46 -8.07
N VAL A 259 -1.88 -23.57 -7.08
CA VAL A 259 -2.88 -22.49 -6.90
C VAL A 259 -2.93 -21.58 -8.12
N ALA A 260 -1.78 -21.15 -8.64
CA ALA A 260 -1.72 -20.35 -9.86
C ALA A 260 -2.29 -21.08 -11.09
N GLY A 261 -2.13 -22.41 -11.16
CA GLY A 261 -2.71 -23.25 -12.22
C GLY A 261 -4.23 -23.32 -12.14
N VAL A 262 -4.78 -23.56 -10.94
CA VAL A 262 -6.23 -23.62 -10.69
C VAL A 262 -6.91 -22.27 -10.99
N PHE A 263 -6.30 -21.18 -10.55
CA PHE A 263 -6.81 -19.81 -10.76
C PHE A 263 -6.12 -19.08 -11.92
N ARG A 264 -5.77 -19.80 -12.98
CA ARG A 264 -5.00 -19.27 -14.11
C ARG A 264 -5.52 -17.94 -14.68
N PRO A 265 -6.83 -17.74 -14.94
CA PRO A 265 -7.34 -16.45 -15.46
C PRO A 265 -7.06 -15.30 -14.51
N VAL A 266 -7.33 -15.49 -13.21
CA VAL A 266 -7.09 -14.48 -12.16
C VAL A 266 -5.59 -14.21 -12.02
N TYR A 267 -4.77 -15.27 -12.02
CA TYR A 267 -3.32 -15.15 -11.98
C TYR A 267 -2.78 -14.34 -13.16
N THR A 268 -3.24 -14.62 -14.38
CA THR A 268 -2.80 -13.90 -15.60
C THR A 268 -3.21 -12.43 -15.53
N PHE A 269 -4.42 -12.14 -15.10
CA PHE A 269 -4.92 -10.77 -14.94
C PHE A 269 -4.08 -9.97 -13.93
N LEU A 270 -3.76 -10.57 -12.77
CA LEU A 270 -2.93 -9.95 -11.74
C LEU A 270 -1.46 -9.84 -12.17
N ALA A 271 -0.92 -10.85 -12.86
CA ALA A 271 0.46 -10.86 -13.36
C ALA A 271 0.70 -9.74 -14.39
N ASN A 272 -0.30 -9.47 -15.22
CA ASN A 272 -0.29 -8.35 -16.19
C ASN A 272 -0.77 -7.03 -15.57
N ARG A 273 -0.78 -6.89 -14.24
CA ARG A 273 -1.10 -5.64 -13.54
C ARG A 273 -2.45 -5.05 -13.96
N TRP A 274 -3.47 -5.91 -14.12
CA TRP A 274 -4.83 -5.55 -14.54
C TRP A 274 -4.89 -4.93 -15.94
N TYR A 275 -3.85 -5.09 -16.73
CA TYR A 275 -3.68 -4.50 -18.07
C TYR A 275 -3.78 -2.95 -18.08
N PHE A 276 -3.44 -2.31 -16.95
CA PHE A 276 -3.43 -0.85 -16.88
C PHE A 276 -2.37 -0.23 -17.80
N ASP A 277 -1.19 -0.85 -17.89
CA ASP A 277 -0.11 -0.35 -18.75
C ASP A 277 -0.57 -0.35 -20.22
N GLU A 278 -1.23 -1.43 -20.67
CA GLU A 278 -1.77 -1.57 -22.02
C GLU A 278 -2.93 -0.58 -22.29
N LEU A 279 -3.79 -0.37 -21.28
CA LEU A 279 -4.88 0.61 -21.38
C LEU A 279 -4.33 2.02 -21.53
N TYR A 280 -3.36 2.40 -20.71
CA TYR A 280 -2.73 3.73 -20.80
C TYR A 280 -1.99 3.92 -22.12
N ASP A 281 -1.28 2.89 -22.60
CA ASP A 281 -0.64 2.92 -23.90
C ASP A 281 -1.64 3.15 -25.03
N ALA A 282 -2.77 2.43 -25.02
CA ALA A 282 -3.81 2.55 -26.05
C ALA A 282 -4.56 3.88 -26.00
N VAL A 283 -4.88 4.40 -24.80
CA VAL A 283 -5.77 5.57 -24.64
C VAL A 283 -4.99 6.89 -24.64
N PHE A 284 -3.77 6.90 -24.11
CA PHE A 284 -3.00 8.13 -23.91
C PHE A 284 -1.72 8.17 -24.77
N VAL A 285 -0.86 7.14 -24.67
CA VAL A 285 0.47 7.19 -25.29
C VAL A 285 0.38 7.17 -26.82
N LYS A 286 -0.28 6.18 -27.40
CA LYS A 286 -0.43 6.07 -28.88
C LYS A 286 -1.15 7.25 -29.51
N PRO A 287 -2.30 7.74 -28.98
CA PRO A 287 -2.93 8.92 -29.53
C PRO A 287 -2.07 10.18 -29.44
N THR A 288 -1.38 10.40 -28.32
CA THR A 288 -0.45 11.54 -28.15
C THR A 288 0.69 11.49 -29.17
N LEU A 289 1.31 10.33 -29.34
CA LEU A 289 2.35 10.13 -30.34
C LEU A 289 1.80 10.31 -31.77
N GLY A 290 0.57 9.88 -32.01
CA GLY A 290 -0.13 10.12 -33.27
C GLY A 290 -0.31 11.60 -33.58
N VAL A 291 -0.79 12.39 -32.62
CA VAL A 291 -0.93 13.85 -32.74
C VAL A 291 0.44 14.51 -32.94
N ALA A 292 1.46 14.11 -32.17
CA ALA A 292 2.81 14.62 -32.33
C ALA A 292 3.38 14.31 -33.73
N GLY A 293 3.11 13.11 -34.26
CA GLY A 293 3.47 12.73 -35.63
C GLY A 293 2.78 13.59 -36.69
N LEU A 294 1.48 13.86 -36.52
CA LEU A 294 0.75 14.76 -37.41
C LEU A 294 1.30 16.20 -37.35
N ALA A 295 1.55 16.73 -36.14
CA ALA A 295 2.15 18.05 -35.97
C ALA A 295 3.52 18.16 -36.66
N SER A 296 4.39 17.16 -36.45
CA SER A 296 5.69 17.09 -37.13
C SER A 296 5.55 16.95 -38.66
N GLY A 297 4.53 16.23 -39.13
CA GLY A 297 4.24 16.12 -40.56
C GLY A 297 3.81 17.46 -41.19
N VAL A 298 2.98 18.24 -40.49
CA VAL A 298 2.58 19.59 -40.90
C VAL A 298 3.79 20.53 -40.91
N ASP A 299 4.59 20.50 -39.85
CA ASP A 299 5.78 21.33 -39.70
C ASP A 299 6.75 21.11 -40.88
N ARG A 300 7.23 19.88 -41.08
CA ARG A 300 8.15 19.53 -42.17
C ARG A 300 7.53 19.63 -43.56
N GLY A 301 6.25 19.24 -43.70
CA GLY A 301 5.56 19.15 -44.99
C GLY A 301 5.08 20.48 -45.51
N LEU A 302 4.70 21.40 -44.66
CA LEU A 302 4.04 22.67 -45.03
C LEU A 302 4.91 23.87 -44.61
N ILE A 303 5.27 23.98 -43.35
CA ILE A 303 5.99 25.15 -42.81
C ILE A 303 7.41 25.23 -43.35
N ASP A 304 8.20 24.16 -43.18
CA ASP A 304 9.59 24.12 -43.66
C ASP A 304 9.66 24.29 -45.16
N ARG A 305 8.81 23.58 -45.93
CA ARG A 305 8.76 23.70 -47.38
C ARG A 305 8.39 25.13 -47.87
N PHE A 306 7.48 25.80 -47.15
CA PHE A 306 7.11 27.19 -47.45
C PHE A 306 8.29 28.14 -47.20
N VAL A 307 8.98 28.01 -46.05
CA VAL A 307 10.15 28.82 -45.69
C VAL A 307 11.30 28.59 -46.68
N ASP A 308 11.63 27.32 -46.97
CA ASP A 308 12.64 26.97 -47.95
C ASP A 308 12.30 27.43 -49.39
N GLY A 309 11.02 27.39 -49.72
CA GLY A 309 10.49 27.93 -51.00
C GLY A 309 10.75 29.43 -51.14
N ILE A 310 10.44 30.20 -50.11
CA ILE A 310 10.73 31.66 -50.07
C ILE A 310 12.25 31.92 -50.17
N ALA A 311 13.03 31.20 -49.40
CA ALA A 311 14.49 31.34 -49.44
C ALA A 311 15.09 31.01 -50.83
N THR A 312 14.54 29.97 -51.47
CA THR A 312 14.93 29.59 -52.83
C THR A 312 14.54 30.65 -53.88
N LEU A 313 13.33 31.21 -53.76
CA LEU A 313 12.86 32.28 -54.61
C LEU A 313 13.73 33.54 -54.48
N ALA A 314 14.05 33.94 -53.22
CA ALA A 314 14.93 35.08 -52.98
C ALA A 314 16.29 34.91 -53.59
N ARG A 315 16.90 33.69 -53.48
CA ARG A 315 18.19 33.38 -54.14
C ARG A 315 18.15 33.42 -55.66
N ARG A 316 17.01 33.17 -56.32
CA ARG A 316 16.86 33.22 -57.75
C ARG A 316 16.63 34.63 -58.28
N LEU A 317 16.15 35.55 -57.44
CA LEU A 317 15.89 36.95 -57.77
C LEU A 317 17.09 37.87 -57.49
N ALA A 318 18.02 37.40 -56.66
CA ALA A 318 19.31 38.06 -56.41
C ALA A 318 20.37 37.63 -57.41
#